data_80dc96f3f05061eb1f7ead926db4983f
#
_entry.id   80dc96f3f05061eb1f7ead926db4983f
#
_cell.length_a   1.000
_cell.length_b   1.000
_cell.length_c   1.000
_cell.angle_alpha   90.00
_cell.angle_beta   90.00
_cell.angle_gamma   90.00
#
_symmetry.space_group_name_H-M   'P 1'
#
loop_
_entity.id
_entity.type
_entity.pdbx_description
1 polymer ?
#
loop_
_entity_poly.entity_id
_entity_poly.type
_entity_poly.pdbx_seq_one_letter_code
_entity_poly.pdbx_strand_id
1 'polypeptide(L)'
;MRIGFMLRNLREPGGIQVYTHNLLEELMALESVHEFVMLYPDAQFVGHFGSRPRVREEVVRFPTRLGWDQLAIPWAAHRLDLDLIVNPKLSVPVFAGRPTVFTLHGAEQFAVPEVFPVSDRFYTRIMMPIYCWRAAAVISTTRMGVDEIVRYVGADRRKLHPVHEAAHSRFRLLQRADLAAIRERYRLPERFVLFVGGLNPLKNFSNLLRAYQKIEGQVEHALVAVGFLRWKFAEDVARIEELGLESRVVRTGFVPDEDLPAIYNLADALLLPSLYEGFGIPVLEAMASGCPVITSTTGCTPEVAGDAALLVNPRDVDDIAHAILRVLSDSALRTRLIERGLDRAAEFSWRRAAEESLRVYEMAARRGRRAE
;
A
#
# COMPACT_ATOMS: atom_id res chain seq x y z
N MET A 1 16.96 -7.23 -21.82
CA MET A 1 15.64 -7.89 -21.79
C MET A 1 14.58 -6.86 -22.05
N ARG A 2 13.47 -7.30 -22.64
CA ARG A 2 12.27 -6.50 -22.82
C ARG A 2 11.21 -6.95 -21.79
N ILE A 3 10.91 -6.09 -20.82
CA ILE A 3 10.05 -6.38 -19.68
C ILE A 3 8.72 -5.66 -19.86
N GLY A 4 7.63 -6.40 -19.98
CA GLY A 4 6.28 -5.86 -20.10
C GLY A 4 5.59 -5.70 -18.77
N PHE A 5 5.10 -4.50 -18.42
CA PHE A 5 4.34 -4.21 -17.20
C PHE A 5 2.85 -4.09 -17.48
N MET A 6 2.04 -4.87 -16.78
CA MET A 6 0.58 -4.83 -16.83
C MET A 6 0.04 -3.70 -15.97
N LEU A 7 -0.34 -2.55 -16.55
CA LEU A 7 -0.63 -1.31 -15.81
C LEU A 7 -2.13 -0.95 -15.72
N ARG A 8 -3.00 -1.95 -15.62
CA ARG A 8 -4.42 -1.73 -15.41
C ARG A 8 -4.76 -1.13 -14.03
N ASN A 9 -3.92 -1.38 -13.05
CA ASN A 9 -4.07 -0.91 -11.68
C ASN A 9 -3.90 0.61 -11.50
N LEU A 10 -3.33 1.33 -12.46
CA LEU A 10 -3.24 2.79 -12.44
C LEU A 10 -4.60 3.50 -12.44
N ARG A 11 -5.68 2.80 -12.83
CA ARG A 11 -7.06 3.31 -12.74
C ARG A 11 -7.62 3.37 -11.32
N GLU A 12 -7.03 2.64 -10.39
CA GLU A 12 -7.56 2.43 -9.06
C GLU A 12 -6.70 3.20 -8.04
N PRO A 13 -7.11 4.41 -7.57
CA PRO A 13 -6.32 5.16 -6.60
C PRO A 13 -6.11 4.35 -5.31
N GLY A 14 -4.92 4.44 -4.71
CA GLY A 14 -4.56 3.78 -3.44
C GLY A 14 -3.20 3.12 -3.44
N GLY A 15 -2.89 2.36 -2.39
CA GLY A 15 -1.56 1.81 -2.12
C GLY A 15 -0.91 1.08 -3.30
N ILE A 16 -1.67 0.28 -4.06
CA ILE A 16 -1.13 -0.43 -5.24
C ILE A 16 -0.76 0.54 -6.38
N GLN A 17 -1.51 1.62 -6.56
CA GLN A 17 -1.15 2.67 -7.52
C GLN A 17 0.13 3.38 -7.09
N VAL A 18 0.22 3.76 -5.81
CA VAL A 18 1.41 4.39 -5.21
C VAL A 18 2.63 3.47 -5.35
N TYR A 19 2.49 2.19 -5.00
CA TYR A 19 3.53 1.18 -5.21
C TYR A 19 4.00 1.13 -6.66
N THR A 20 3.06 0.98 -7.59
CA THR A 20 3.37 0.82 -9.01
C THR A 20 4.09 2.03 -9.57
N HIS A 21 3.60 3.24 -9.23
CA HIS A 21 4.20 4.48 -9.68
C HIS A 21 5.63 4.62 -9.16
N ASN A 22 5.83 4.54 -7.85
CA ASN A 22 7.14 4.73 -7.24
C ASN A 22 8.16 3.66 -7.68
N LEU A 23 7.74 2.40 -7.76
CA LEU A 23 8.60 1.32 -8.23
C LEU A 23 9.06 1.53 -9.67
N LEU A 24 8.13 1.90 -10.58
CA LEU A 24 8.46 2.12 -11.98
C LEU A 24 9.32 3.37 -12.18
N GLU A 25 9.06 4.45 -11.45
CA GLU A 25 9.91 5.65 -11.46
C GLU A 25 11.37 5.29 -11.14
N GLU A 26 11.59 4.54 -10.07
CA GLU A 26 12.94 4.14 -9.68
C GLU A 26 13.56 3.10 -10.62
N LEU A 27 12.77 2.12 -11.12
CA LEU A 27 13.27 1.16 -12.12
C LEU A 27 13.76 1.85 -13.38
N MET A 28 13.06 2.88 -13.85
CA MET A 28 13.44 3.66 -15.02
C MET A 28 14.65 4.58 -14.75
N ALA A 29 14.87 4.96 -13.48
CA ALA A 29 16.04 5.74 -13.05
C ALA A 29 17.30 4.87 -12.84
N LEU A 30 17.16 3.53 -12.79
CA LEU A 30 18.31 2.63 -12.73
C LEU A 30 19.09 2.64 -14.04
N GLU A 31 20.42 2.64 -13.94
CA GLU A 31 21.31 2.40 -15.08
C GLU A 31 21.21 0.93 -15.51
N SER A 32 20.23 0.61 -16.36
CA SER A 32 20.01 -0.74 -16.83
C SER A 32 19.98 -0.81 -18.37
N VAL A 33 20.32 -1.99 -18.90
CA VAL A 33 20.26 -2.27 -20.35
C VAL A 33 18.87 -2.77 -20.78
N HIS A 34 17.89 -2.78 -19.87
CA HIS A 34 16.58 -3.33 -20.14
C HIS A 34 15.66 -2.32 -20.82
N GLU A 35 14.78 -2.81 -21.66
CA GLU A 35 13.66 -2.07 -22.24
C GLU A 35 12.40 -2.36 -21.42
N PHE A 36 11.72 -1.31 -20.98
CA PHE A 36 10.48 -1.39 -20.23
C PHE A 36 9.28 -1.09 -21.16
N VAL A 37 8.34 -2.01 -21.25
CA VAL A 37 7.13 -1.88 -22.06
C VAL A 37 5.93 -1.72 -21.15
N MET A 38 5.33 -0.52 -21.15
CA MET A 38 4.17 -0.18 -20.34
C MET A 38 2.89 -0.57 -21.08
N LEU A 39 2.15 -1.57 -20.59
CA LEU A 39 0.95 -2.09 -21.23
C LEU A 39 -0.29 -1.51 -20.57
N TYR A 40 -0.97 -0.60 -21.26
CA TYR A 40 -2.16 0.09 -20.76
C TYR A 40 -3.45 -0.49 -21.34
N PRO A 41 -4.55 -0.55 -20.56
CA PRO A 41 -5.85 -0.96 -21.07
C PRO A 41 -6.52 0.09 -21.96
N ASP A 42 -6.12 1.36 -21.84
CA ASP A 42 -6.60 2.48 -22.66
C ASP A 42 -5.55 3.59 -22.81
N ALA A 43 -5.84 4.56 -23.69
CA ALA A 43 -4.90 5.61 -24.06
C ALA A 43 -4.75 6.75 -23.03
N GLN A 44 -5.61 6.83 -22.01
CA GLN A 44 -5.58 7.95 -21.05
C GLN A 44 -4.31 7.97 -20.20
N PHE A 45 -3.58 6.84 -20.12
CA PHE A 45 -2.33 6.72 -19.36
C PHE A 45 -1.08 6.86 -20.22
N VAL A 46 -1.23 6.97 -21.56
CA VAL A 46 -0.07 7.16 -22.44
C VAL A 46 0.55 8.52 -22.15
N GLY A 47 1.88 8.54 -21.97
CA GLY A 47 2.63 9.72 -21.55
C GLY A 47 2.80 9.84 -20.04
N HIS A 48 2.18 8.96 -19.24
CA HIS A 48 2.26 9.00 -17.78
C HIS A 48 3.71 8.85 -17.28
N PHE A 49 4.50 7.97 -17.89
CA PHE A 49 5.92 7.82 -17.59
C PHE A 49 6.83 8.62 -18.50
N GLY A 50 6.26 9.38 -19.44
CA GLY A 50 6.94 10.31 -20.32
C GLY A 50 7.87 9.66 -21.37
N SER A 51 8.54 10.51 -22.15
CA SER A 51 9.52 10.07 -23.16
C SER A 51 10.88 9.79 -22.50
N ARG A 52 11.00 8.63 -21.88
CA ARG A 52 12.26 8.19 -21.26
C ARG A 52 13.01 7.23 -22.18
N PRO A 53 14.34 7.26 -22.20
CA PRO A 53 15.12 6.25 -22.93
C PRO A 53 14.72 4.84 -22.47
N ARG A 54 14.55 3.91 -23.44
CA ARG A 54 14.18 2.50 -23.18
C ARG A 54 12.82 2.27 -22.55
N VAL A 55 11.93 3.24 -22.55
CA VAL A 55 10.53 3.08 -22.19
C VAL A 55 9.68 3.12 -23.46
N ARG A 56 8.86 2.09 -23.63
CA ARG A 56 7.87 1.98 -24.70
C ARG A 56 6.49 1.88 -24.07
N GLU A 57 5.54 2.67 -24.58
CA GLU A 57 4.15 2.66 -24.10
C GLU A 57 3.25 2.05 -25.16
N GLU A 58 2.43 1.09 -24.78
CA GLU A 58 1.54 0.36 -25.69
C GLU A 58 0.13 0.26 -25.10
N VAL A 59 -0.87 0.60 -25.92
CA VAL A 59 -2.28 0.42 -25.57
C VAL A 59 -2.77 -0.94 -26.05
N VAL A 60 -3.15 -1.78 -25.13
CA VAL A 60 -3.67 -3.13 -25.36
C VAL A 60 -5.13 -3.15 -24.93
N ARG A 61 -6.05 -3.05 -25.88
CA ARG A 61 -7.49 -2.97 -25.60
C ARG A 61 -8.12 -4.35 -25.52
N PHE A 62 -9.01 -4.54 -24.55
CA PHE A 62 -9.90 -5.71 -24.48
C PHE A 62 -11.16 -5.35 -23.67
N PRO A 63 -12.36 -5.85 -24.04
CA PRO A 63 -13.61 -5.43 -23.41
C PRO A 63 -13.73 -5.82 -21.92
N THR A 64 -13.15 -6.96 -21.52
CA THR A 64 -13.29 -7.48 -20.16
C THR A 64 -11.93 -7.57 -19.46
N ARG A 65 -11.95 -7.43 -18.13
CA ARG A 65 -10.78 -7.54 -17.28
C ARG A 65 -10.06 -8.89 -17.43
N LEU A 66 -10.84 -9.97 -17.38
CA LEU A 66 -10.28 -11.33 -17.51
C LEU A 66 -9.70 -11.56 -18.90
N GLY A 67 -10.39 -11.13 -19.95
CA GLY A 67 -9.89 -11.25 -21.31
C GLY A 67 -8.65 -10.40 -21.57
N TRP A 68 -8.56 -9.22 -20.93
CA TRP A 68 -7.35 -8.41 -20.99
C TRP A 68 -6.16 -9.15 -20.39
N ASP A 69 -6.32 -9.69 -19.17
CA ASP A 69 -5.26 -10.42 -18.47
C ASP A 69 -4.89 -11.72 -19.21
N GLN A 70 -5.86 -12.51 -19.69
CA GLN A 70 -5.64 -13.89 -20.13
C GLN A 70 -5.48 -14.07 -21.65
N LEU A 71 -5.90 -13.11 -22.47
CA LEU A 71 -5.84 -13.18 -23.94
C LEU A 71 -5.03 -12.03 -24.53
N ALA A 72 -5.38 -10.78 -24.20
CA ALA A 72 -4.75 -9.61 -24.81
C ALA A 72 -3.27 -9.45 -24.39
N ILE A 73 -2.96 -9.69 -23.13
CA ILE A 73 -1.56 -9.61 -22.63
C ILE A 73 -0.67 -10.71 -23.23
N PRO A 74 -1.05 -12.01 -23.29
CA PRO A 74 -0.28 -13.01 -24.01
C PRO A 74 -0.04 -12.68 -25.48
N TRP A 75 -1.08 -12.19 -26.18
CA TRP A 75 -0.95 -11.76 -27.57
C TRP A 75 0.04 -10.57 -27.71
N ALA A 76 -0.08 -9.55 -26.86
CA ALA A 76 0.85 -8.43 -26.84
C ALA A 76 2.27 -8.86 -26.52
N ALA A 77 2.45 -9.77 -25.56
CA ALA A 77 3.75 -10.31 -25.19
C ALA A 77 4.46 -11.01 -26.38
N HIS A 78 3.70 -11.76 -27.15
CA HIS A 78 4.23 -12.38 -28.38
C HIS A 78 4.54 -11.34 -29.44
N ARG A 79 3.59 -10.42 -29.75
CA ARG A 79 3.76 -9.36 -30.77
C ARG A 79 4.95 -8.43 -30.48
N LEU A 80 5.20 -8.13 -29.22
CA LEU A 80 6.24 -7.20 -28.77
C LEU A 80 7.54 -7.90 -28.41
N ASP A 81 7.58 -9.21 -28.55
CA ASP A 81 8.73 -10.08 -28.19
C ASP A 81 9.22 -9.80 -26.76
N LEU A 82 8.32 -9.88 -25.78
CA LEU A 82 8.68 -9.68 -24.40
C LEU A 82 9.43 -10.90 -23.85
N ASP A 83 10.48 -10.64 -23.07
CA ASP A 83 11.23 -11.67 -22.34
C ASP A 83 10.55 -12.03 -21.01
N LEU A 84 9.77 -11.08 -20.44
CA LEU A 84 9.13 -11.21 -19.13
C LEU A 84 7.85 -10.38 -19.09
N ILE A 85 6.83 -10.89 -18.41
CA ILE A 85 5.61 -10.14 -18.07
C ILE A 85 5.60 -9.91 -16.57
N VAL A 86 5.42 -8.66 -16.14
CA VAL A 86 5.31 -8.27 -14.73
C VAL A 86 3.93 -7.67 -14.47
N ASN A 87 3.26 -8.15 -13.44
CA ASN A 87 2.05 -7.51 -12.93
C ASN A 87 2.30 -6.97 -11.52
N PRO A 88 2.29 -5.64 -11.30
CA PRO A 88 2.40 -5.04 -9.98
C PRO A 88 1.24 -5.37 -9.04
N LYS A 89 0.24 -6.08 -9.51
CA LYS A 89 -0.96 -6.53 -8.79
C LYS A 89 -1.19 -8.03 -9.04
N LEU A 90 -1.94 -8.63 -8.25
CA LEU A 90 -2.54 -9.92 -7.96
C LEU A 90 -2.61 -11.02 -9.05
N SER A 91 -2.52 -10.78 -10.34
CA SER A 91 -2.81 -11.81 -11.35
C SER A 91 -1.69 -12.00 -12.37
N VAL A 92 -1.66 -13.18 -12.98
CA VAL A 92 -0.81 -13.44 -14.15
C VAL A 92 -1.62 -14.11 -15.26
N PRO A 93 -1.26 -13.91 -16.54
CA PRO A 93 -1.78 -14.72 -17.62
C PRO A 93 -1.37 -16.18 -17.41
N VAL A 94 -2.35 -17.07 -17.32
CA VAL A 94 -2.08 -18.51 -17.06
C VAL A 94 -1.35 -19.17 -18.24
N PHE A 95 -1.67 -18.75 -19.47
CA PHE A 95 -1.07 -19.27 -20.70
C PHE A 95 -0.27 -18.18 -21.44
N ALA A 96 0.67 -17.56 -20.74
CA ALA A 96 1.40 -16.41 -21.27
C ALA A 96 2.42 -16.74 -22.38
N GLY A 97 2.90 -18.00 -22.47
CA GLY A 97 4.03 -18.36 -23.34
C GLY A 97 5.34 -17.67 -22.99
N ARG A 98 5.37 -16.90 -21.92
CA ARG A 98 6.53 -16.16 -21.38
C ARG A 98 6.58 -16.30 -19.86
N PRO A 99 7.76 -16.19 -19.23
CA PRO A 99 7.85 -16.10 -17.77
C PRO A 99 7.02 -14.94 -17.25
N THR A 100 6.41 -15.12 -16.08
CA THR A 100 5.60 -14.10 -15.43
C THR A 100 6.06 -13.88 -14.00
N VAL A 101 6.02 -12.63 -13.55
CA VAL A 101 6.21 -12.21 -12.16
C VAL A 101 5.02 -11.36 -11.74
N PHE A 102 4.55 -11.51 -10.52
CA PHE A 102 3.55 -10.59 -9.97
C PHE A 102 3.88 -10.24 -8.53
N THR A 103 3.33 -9.11 -8.08
CA THR A 103 3.43 -8.68 -6.69
C THR A 103 2.14 -9.04 -5.96
N LEU A 104 2.27 -9.75 -4.85
CA LEU A 104 1.19 -10.07 -3.93
C LEU A 104 1.36 -9.21 -2.68
N HIS A 105 0.53 -8.18 -2.56
CA HIS A 105 0.64 -7.17 -1.52
C HIS A 105 0.18 -7.66 -0.14
N GLY A 106 -0.51 -8.79 -0.07
CA GLY A 106 -0.95 -9.38 1.19
C GLY A 106 -1.85 -10.58 0.96
N ALA A 107 -2.18 -11.26 2.06
CA ALA A 107 -3.09 -12.40 2.08
C ALA A 107 -4.41 -12.06 2.81
N GLU A 108 -4.86 -10.79 2.73
CA GLU A 108 -5.99 -10.24 3.48
C GLU A 108 -7.28 -11.05 3.33
N GLN A 109 -7.56 -11.56 2.11
CA GLN A 109 -8.78 -12.36 1.85
C GLN A 109 -8.75 -13.75 2.52
N PHE A 110 -7.57 -14.18 2.95
CA PHE A 110 -7.40 -15.42 3.73
C PHE A 110 -7.32 -15.13 5.23
N ALA A 111 -6.65 -14.05 5.61
CA ALA A 111 -6.42 -13.68 7.02
C ALA A 111 -7.66 -13.12 7.70
N VAL A 112 -8.45 -12.31 6.98
CA VAL A 112 -9.69 -11.66 7.47
C VAL A 112 -10.85 -11.85 6.48
N PRO A 113 -11.23 -13.10 6.19
CA PRO A 113 -12.21 -13.42 5.14
C PRO A 113 -13.59 -12.83 5.38
N GLU A 114 -13.94 -12.51 6.64
CA GLU A 114 -15.23 -11.98 7.04
C GLU A 114 -15.56 -10.60 6.45
N VAL A 115 -14.53 -9.83 6.06
CA VAL A 115 -14.74 -8.50 5.48
C VAL A 115 -14.99 -8.51 3.97
N PHE A 116 -14.76 -9.65 3.31
CA PHE A 116 -14.86 -9.77 1.85
C PHE A 116 -16.14 -10.48 1.39
N PRO A 117 -16.68 -10.13 0.22
CA PRO A 117 -17.77 -10.88 -0.41
C PRO A 117 -17.40 -12.37 -0.62
N VAL A 118 -18.39 -13.24 -0.52
CA VAL A 118 -18.18 -14.70 -0.70
C VAL A 118 -17.61 -15.01 -2.08
N SER A 119 -18.06 -14.31 -3.14
CA SER A 119 -17.56 -14.43 -4.52
C SER A 119 -16.04 -14.20 -4.61
N ASP A 120 -15.56 -13.14 -3.96
CA ASP A 120 -14.15 -12.75 -4.01
C ASP A 120 -13.28 -13.74 -3.25
N ARG A 121 -13.77 -14.21 -2.09
CA ARG A 121 -13.12 -15.25 -1.29
C ARG A 121 -12.99 -16.55 -2.09
N PHE A 122 -14.05 -16.98 -2.78
CA PHE A 122 -14.06 -18.17 -3.59
C PHE A 122 -13.10 -18.03 -4.78
N TYR A 123 -13.19 -16.92 -5.50
CA TYR A 123 -12.28 -16.61 -6.60
C TYR A 123 -10.80 -16.66 -6.16
N THR A 124 -10.48 -15.94 -5.09
CA THR A 124 -9.09 -15.86 -4.60
C THR A 124 -8.59 -17.23 -4.11
N ARG A 125 -9.44 -18.01 -3.44
CA ARG A 125 -9.06 -19.32 -2.94
C ARG A 125 -8.72 -20.31 -4.05
N ILE A 126 -9.32 -20.16 -5.23
CA ILE A 126 -9.02 -21.00 -6.41
C ILE A 126 -7.87 -20.41 -7.22
N MET A 127 -7.94 -19.13 -7.54
CA MET A 127 -7.03 -18.54 -8.52
C MET A 127 -5.65 -18.22 -7.97
N MET A 128 -5.54 -17.89 -6.69
CA MET A 128 -4.25 -17.51 -6.10
C MET A 128 -3.23 -18.66 -6.11
N PRO A 129 -3.57 -19.89 -5.71
CA PRO A 129 -2.66 -21.03 -5.87
C PRO A 129 -2.23 -21.25 -7.32
N ILE A 130 -3.16 -21.10 -8.28
CA ILE A 130 -2.88 -21.24 -9.72
C ILE A 130 -1.89 -20.17 -10.18
N TYR A 131 -2.11 -18.91 -9.79
CA TYR A 131 -1.20 -17.81 -10.13
C TYR A 131 0.19 -18.01 -9.53
N CYS A 132 0.29 -18.39 -8.25
CA CYS A 132 1.57 -18.69 -7.60
C CYS A 132 2.28 -19.88 -8.24
N TRP A 133 1.53 -20.92 -8.61
CA TRP A 133 2.10 -22.09 -9.31
C TRP A 133 2.61 -21.72 -10.70
N ARG A 134 1.86 -20.91 -11.46
CA ARG A 134 2.19 -20.53 -12.84
C ARG A 134 3.32 -19.50 -12.93
N ALA A 135 3.41 -18.58 -11.98
CA ALA A 135 4.43 -17.55 -11.96
C ALA A 135 5.85 -18.16 -11.85
N ALA A 136 6.80 -17.55 -12.54
CA ALA A 136 8.23 -17.87 -12.43
C ALA A 136 8.81 -17.38 -11.09
N ALA A 137 8.28 -16.24 -10.59
CA ALA A 137 8.54 -15.71 -9.26
C ALA A 137 7.35 -14.85 -8.78
N VAL A 138 7.23 -14.69 -7.47
CA VAL A 138 6.23 -13.84 -6.81
C VAL A 138 6.97 -12.90 -5.86
N ILE A 139 6.72 -11.61 -5.97
CA ILE A 139 7.20 -10.62 -5.00
C ILE A 139 6.15 -10.50 -3.90
N SER A 140 6.58 -10.54 -2.65
CA SER A 140 5.80 -10.15 -1.48
C SER A 140 6.41 -8.88 -0.88
N THR A 141 5.57 -7.98 -0.38
CA THR A 141 6.02 -6.69 0.15
C THR A 141 6.74 -6.81 1.50
N THR A 142 6.66 -7.97 2.17
CA THR A 142 7.29 -8.24 3.46
C THR A 142 7.72 -9.72 3.58
N ARG A 143 8.57 -10.02 4.58
CA ARG A 143 8.94 -11.39 4.95
C ARG A 143 7.76 -12.10 5.62
N MET A 144 7.02 -11.39 6.50
CA MET A 144 5.78 -11.93 7.08
C MET A 144 4.76 -12.28 6.00
N GLY A 145 4.62 -11.44 4.97
CA GLY A 145 3.78 -11.73 3.81
C GLY A 145 4.19 -12.99 3.05
N VAL A 146 5.50 -13.26 2.92
CA VAL A 146 5.99 -14.53 2.37
C VAL A 146 5.51 -15.71 3.21
N ASP A 147 5.62 -15.64 4.54
CA ASP A 147 5.20 -16.72 5.44
C ASP A 147 3.67 -16.94 5.38
N GLU A 148 2.89 -15.86 5.31
CA GLU A 148 1.44 -15.92 5.12
C GLU A 148 1.04 -16.53 3.77
N ILE A 149 1.71 -16.17 2.68
CA ILE A 149 1.46 -16.73 1.35
C ILE A 149 1.75 -18.24 1.35
N VAL A 150 2.83 -18.68 1.97
CA VAL A 150 3.11 -20.11 2.14
C VAL A 150 2.01 -20.79 2.95
N ARG A 151 1.62 -20.19 4.08
CA ARG A 151 0.64 -20.75 5.02
C ARG A 151 -0.77 -20.84 4.43
N TYR A 152 -1.25 -19.77 3.80
CA TYR A 152 -2.64 -19.65 3.35
C TYR A 152 -2.86 -20.12 1.92
N VAL A 153 -1.87 -19.91 1.04
CA VAL A 153 -1.99 -20.20 -0.39
C VAL A 153 -1.33 -21.54 -0.75
N GLY A 154 -0.39 -22.01 0.08
CA GLY A 154 0.42 -23.21 -0.22
C GLY A 154 1.45 -22.98 -1.32
N ALA A 155 1.87 -21.74 -1.54
CA ALA A 155 2.83 -21.41 -2.59
C ALA A 155 4.24 -21.94 -2.27
N ASP A 156 4.99 -22.32 -3.32
CA ASP A 156 6.38 -22.74 -3.18
C ASP A 156 7.26 -21.57 -2.70
N ARG A 157 7.80 -21.67 -1.47
CA ARG A 157 8.65 -20.65 -0.86
C ARG A 157 9.83 -20.23 -1.74
N ARG A 158 10.37 -21.13 -2.57
CA ARG A 158 11.50 -20.84 -3.48
C ARG A 158 11.17 -19.85 -4.60
N LYS A 159 9.88 -19.62 -4.85
CA LYS A 159 9.38 -18.62 -5.81
C LYS A 159 9.06 -17.27 -5.16
N LEU A 160 9.01 -17.18 -3.83
CA LEU A 160 8.58 -16.00 -3.09
C LEU A 160 9.81 -15.17 -2.70
N HIS A 161 9.76 -13.89 -3.05
CA HIS A 161 10.85 -12.93 -2.81
C HIS A 161 10.30 -11.72 -2.05
N PRO A 162 10.75 -11.48 -0.80
CA PRO A 162 10.37 -10.28 -0.08
C PRO A 162 11.09 -9.07 -0.66
N VAL A 163 10.33 -8.04 -1.03
CA VAL A 163 10.83 -6.74 -1.49
C VAL A 163 10.01 -5.67 -0.82
N HIS A 164 10.61 -4.93 0.12
CA HIS A 164 9.92 -3.93 0.89
C HIS A 164 9.54 -2.70 0.04
N GLU A 165 8.38 -2.13 0.34
CA GLU A 165 7.98 -0.81 -0.12
C GLU A 165 8.68 0.28 0.71
N ALA A 166 8.43 1.56 0.42
CA ALA A 166 8.98 2.68 1.16
C ALA A 166 8.02 3.88 1.17
N ALA A 167 8.27 4.85 2.04
CA ALA A 167 7.70 6.18 1.87
C ALA A 167 8.39 6.90 0.71
N HIS A 168 7.65 7.75 -0.02
CA HIS A 168 8.24 8.61 -1.04
C HIS A 168 9.10 9.70 -0.37
N SER A 169 10.18 10.14 -1.01
CA SER A 169 11.15 11.14 -0.47
C SER A 169 10.54 12.51 -0.11
N ARG A 170 9.31 12.80 -0.57
CA ARG A 170 8.55 13.99 -0.16
C ARG A 170 8.13 13.96 1.29
N PHE A 171 7.94 12.76 1.89
CA PHE A 171 7.64 12.58 3.32
C PHE A 171 8.92 12.77 4.11
N ARG A 172 8.99 13.87 4.83
CA ARG A 172 10.14 14.30 5.63
C ARG A 172 9.70 15.36 6.63
N LEU A 173 10.58 15.73 7.53
CA LEU A 173 10.36 16.88 8.39
C LEU A 173 10.30 18.17 7.56
N LEU A 174 9.24 18.95 7.72
CA LEU A 174 8.97 20.21 7.03
C LEU A 174 9.17 21.41 7.96
N GLN A 175 9.42 22.57 7.38
CA GLN A 175 9.52 23.82 8.15
C GLN A 175 8.13 24.36 8.52
N ARG A 176 8.02 25.08 9.65
CA ARG A 176 6.74 25.62 10.11
C ARG A 176 6.02 26.52 9.11
N ALA A 177 6.77 27.26 8.29
CA ALA A 177 6.18 28.14 7.28
C ALA A 177 5.34 27.38 6.24
N ASP A 178 5.76 26.16 5.88
CA ASP A 178 5.07 25.34 4.89
C ASP A 178 3.78 24.71 5.45
N LEU A 179 3.64 24.65 6.77
CA LEU A 179 2.54 23.97 7.45
C LEU A 179 1.30 24.87 7.63
N ALA A 180 1.48 26.18 7.77
CA ALA A 180 0.38 27.11 8.07
C ALA A 180 -0.67 27.15 6.94
N ALA A 181 -0.22 27.24 5.69
CA ALA A 181 -1.11 27.27 4.52
C ALA A 181 -1.94 25.98 4.38
N ILE A 182 -1.35 24.82 4.70
CA ILE A 182 -2.03 23.53 4.66
C ILE A 182 -3.06 23.43 5.79
N ARG A 183 -2.73 23.88 7.00
CA ARG A 183 -3.68 23.94 8.11
C ARG A 183 -4.92 24.75 7.75
N GLU A 184 -4.73 25.92 7.15
CA GLU A 184 -5.82 26.78 6.72
C GLU A 184 -6.65 26.16 5.59
N ARG A 185 -5.99 25.64 4.54
CA ARG A 185 -6.63 25.03 3.36
C ARG A 185 -7.58 23.91 3.75
N TYR A 186 -7.15 23.02 4.64
CA TYR A 186 -7.94 21.86 5.07
C TYR A 186 -8.70 22.09 6.39
N ARG A 187 -8.66 23.33 6.94
CA ARG A 187 -9.30 23.71 8.22
C ARG A 187 -8.93 22.73 9.34
N LEU A 188 -7.64 22.38 9.41
CA LEU A 188 -7.16 21.41 10.39
C LEU A 188 -7.17 22.02 11.79
N PRO A 189 -7.64 21.29 12.81
CA PRO A 189 -7.58 21.72 14.21
C PRO A 189 -6.13 21.97 14.66
N GLU A 190 -5.98 22.72 15.75
CA GLU A 190 -4.64 22.98 16.31
C GLU A 190 -3.97 21.71 16.81
N ARG A 191 -4.75 20.86 17.48
CA ARG A 191 -4.31 19.55 17.99
C ARG A 191 -5.18 18.46 17.39
N PHE A 192 -4.56 17.46 16.80
CA PHE A 192 -5.30 16.34 16.22
C PHE A 192 -4.48 15.06 16.11
N VAL A 193 -5.20 13.96 16.18
CA VAL A 193 -4.72 12.65 15.76
C VAL A 193 -5.21 12.36 14.34
N LEU A 194 -4.42 11.66 13.58
CA LEU A 194 -4.61 11.49 12.14
C LEU A 194 -4.95 10.04 11.79
N PHE A 195 -5.93 9.86 10.94
CA PHE A 195 -6.17 8.61 10.21
C PHE A 195 -5.97 8.88 8.72
N VAL A 196 -5.19 8.02 8.03
CA VAL A 196 -4.95 8.12 6.59
C VAL A 196 -5.31 6.81 5.91
N GLY A 197 -6.19 6.88 4.92
CA GLY A 197 -6.55 5.74 4.09
C GLY A 197 -7.96 5.81 3.54
N GLY A 198 -8.23 5.03 2.50
CA GLY A 198 -9.60 4.87 2.01
C GLY A 198 -10.46 4.15 3.04
N LEU A 199 -11.59 4.73 3.42
CA LEU A 199 -12.54 4.11 4.35
C LEU A 199 -13.07 2.79 3.76
N ASN A 200 -12.68 1.70 4.35
CA ASN A 200 -13.14 0.34 4.06
C ASN A 200 -12.98 -0.53 5.31
N PRO A 201 -13.64 -1.68 5.41
CA PRO A 201 -13.63 -2.50 6.61
C PRO A 201 -12.23 -2.95 7.08
N LEU A 202 -11.26 -3.14 6.18
CA LEU A 202 -9.89 -3.51 6.55
C LEU A 202 -9.19 -2.45 7.38
N LYS A 203 -9.50 -1.16 7.15
CA LYS A 203 -8.91 -0.04 7.87
C LYS A 203 -9.46 0.14 9.29
N ASN A 204 -10.56 -0.57 9.61
CA ASN A 204 -11.11 -0.67 10.96
C ASN A 204 -11.49 0.68 11.61
N PHE A 205 -11.93 1.63 10.76
CA PHE A 205 -12.25 2.99 11.21
C PHE A 205 -13.37 3.00 12.25
N SER A 206 -14.35 2.08 12.17
CA SER A 206 -15.44 1.94 13.14
C SER A 206 -14.94 1.65 14.56
N ASN A 207 -13.94 0.75 14.75
CA ASN A 207 -13.38 0.52 16.09
C ASN A 207 -12.50 1.69 16.54
N LEU A 208 -11.82 2.37 15.61
CA LEU A 208 -11.10 3.60 15.93
C LEU A 208 -12.06 4.68 16.46
N LEU A 209 -13.21 4.88 15.83
CA LEU A 209 -14.23 5.83 16.31
C LEU A 209 -14.74 5.48 17.71
N ARG A 210 -15.01 4.18 17.98
CA ARG A 210 -15.42 3.71 19.32
C ARG A 210 -14.34 3.95 20.37
N ALA A 211 -13.08 3.69 20.02
CA ALA A 211 -11.95 3.93 20.91
C ALA A 211 -11.79 5.43 21.21
N TYR A 212 -11.89 6.26 20.16
CA TYR A 212 -11.81 7.70 20.30
C TYR A 212 -12.96 8.26 21.14
N GLN A 213 -14.21 7.78 20.96
CA GLN A 213 -15.36 8.17 21.76
C GLN A 213 -15.13 7.95 23.26
N LYS A 214 -14.49 6.83 23.65
CA LYS A 214 -14.20 6.53 25.07
C LYS A 214 -13.27 7.57 25.74
N ILE A 215 -12.48 8.28 24.95
CA ILE A 215 -11.45 9.19 25.45
C ILE A 215 -11.68 10.64 25.03
N GLU A 216 -12.67 10.95 24.20
CA GLU A 216 -12.86 12.26 23.59
C GLU A 216 -13.03 13.39 24.63
N GLY A 217 -13.63 13.12 25.78
CA GLY A 217 -13.72 14.03 26.93
C GLY A 217 -12.43 14.19 27.74
N GLN A 218 -11.40 13.38 27.50
CA GLN A 218 -10.13 13.38 28.21
C GLN A 218 -8.99 14.03 27.39
N VAL A 219 -9.21 14.28 26.07
CA VAL A 219 -8.22 14.84 25.16
C VAL A 219 -8.77 16.05 24.42
N GLU A 220 -7.92 17.04 24.16
CA GLU A 220 -8.28 18.21 23.35
C GLU A 220 -8.19 17.93 21.84
N HIS A 221 -7.53 16.84 21.46
CA HIS A 221 -7.23 16.50 20.08
C HIS A 221 -8.49 16.08 19.32
N ALA A 222 -8.73 16.66 18.15
CA ALA A 222 -9.72 16.14 17.21
C ALA A 222 -9.18 14.90 16.48
N LEU A 223 -10.07 14.11 15.86
CA LEU A 223 -9.70 13.07 14.93
C LEU A 223 -9.83 13.59 13.49
N VAL A 224 -8.73 13.68 12.77
CA VAL A 224 -8.72 14.05 11.35
C VAL A 224 -8.61 12.78 10.49
N ALA A 225 -9.59 12.60 9.59
CA ALA A 225 -9.62 11.47 8.66
C ALA A 225 -9.36 11.96 7.23
N VAL A 226 -8.25 11.50 6.66
CA VAL A 226 -7.82 11.80 5.29
C VAL A 226 -8.00 10.57 4.41
N GLY A 227 -8.68 10.74 3.28
CA GLY A 227 -8.78 9.70 2.26
C GLY A 227 -10.14 9.65 1.56
N PHE A 228 -10.19 8.79 0.54
CA PHE A 228 -11.42 8.57 -0.22
C PHE A 228 -12.45 7.75 0.55
N LEU A 229 -13.72 8.05 0.30
CA LEU A 229 -14.81 7.18 0.65
C LEU A 229 -14.77 5.97 -0.31
N ARG A 230 -14.45 4.79 0.24
CA ARG A 230 -14.40 3.53 -0.51
C ARG A 230 -15.61 2.66 -0.21
N TRP A 231 -15.53 1.43 -0.59
CA TRP A 231 -16.54 0.40 -0.36
C TRP A 231 -16.99 0.33 1.10
N LYS A 232 -18.33 0.35 1.33
CA LYS A 232 -19.00 0.35 2.65
C LYS A 232 -18.75 1.57 3.56
N PHE A 233 -18.34 2.69 3.02
CA PHE A 233 -18.07 3.90 3.79
C PHE A 233 -19.30 4.51 4.49
N ALA A 234 -20.51 4.24 4.00
CA ALA A 234 -21.73 4.79 4.59
C ALA A 234 -21.92 4.34 6.06
N GLU A 235 -21.48 3.13 6.38
CA GLU A 235 -21.50 2.60 7.75
C GLU A 235 -20.55 3.39 8.67
N ASP A 236 -19.37 3.77 8.19
CA ASP A 236 -18.38 4.55 8.95
C ASP A 236 -18.85 6.00 9.17
N VAL A 237 -19.51 6.60 8.18
CA VAL A 237 -20.08 7.95 8.29
C VAL A 237 -21.24 7.96 9.29
N ALA A 238 -22.17 7.00 9.17
CA ALA A 238 -23.28 6.86 10.12
C ALA A 238 -22.76 6.64 11.55
N ARG A 239 -21.64 5.93 11.71
CA ARG A 239 -21.04 5.68 13.01
C ARG A 239 -20.56 6.97 13.70
N ILE A 240 -20.11 7.99 12.97
CA ILE A 240 -19.74 9.29 13.54
C ILE A 240 -20.94 9.93 14.22
N GLU A 241 -22.11 9.93 13.55
CA GLU A 241 -23.38 10.46 14.07
C GLU A 241 -23.90 9.64 15.25
N GLU A 242 -23.93 8.30 15.11
CA GLU A 242 -24.36 7.39 16.18
C GLU A 242 -23.56 7.56 17.48
N LEU A 243 -22.30 7.92 17.40
CA LEU A 243 -21.39 8.11 18.53
C LEU A 243 -21.35 9.57 19.02
N GLY A 244 -22.07 10.51 18.38
CA GLY A 244 -22.10 11.93 18.74
C GLY A 244 -20.75 12.64 18.51
N LEU A 245 -19.99 12.21 17.49
CA LEU A 245 -18.62 12.68 17.25
C LEU A 245 -18.50 13.74 16.14
N GLU A 246 -19.61 14.29 15.63
CA GLU A 246 -19.63 15.21 14.47
C GLU A 246 -18.78 16.46 14.69
N SER A 247 -18.71 16.97 15.92
CA SER A 247 -17.90 18.12 16.28
C SER A 247 -16.41 17.80 16.50
N ARG A 248 -16.08 16.51 16.65
CA ARG A 248 -14.75 16.03 17.02
C ARG A 248 -14.01 15.33 15.87
N VAL A 249 -14.72 14.93 14.80
CA VAL A 249 -14.16 14.22 13.64
C VAL A 249 -14.19 15.14 12.42
N VAL A 250 -13.01 15.49 11.91
CA VAL A 250 -12.83 16.30 10.70
C VAL A 250 -12.49 15.38 9.54
N ARG A 251 -13.31 15.39 8.49
CA ARG A 251 -13.04 14.64 7.26
C ARG A 251 -12.57 15.58 6.17
N THR A 252 -11.32 15.45 5.74
CA THR A 252 -10.78 16.30 4.66
C THR A 252 -11.20 15.82 3.28
N GLY A 253 -11.63 14.56 3.13
CA GLY A 253 -11.75 13.92 1.83
C GLY A 253 -10.37 13.58 1.24
N PHE A 254 -10.30 13.58 -0.09
CA PHE A 254 -9.03 13.39 -0.79
C PHE A 254 -8.09 14.56 -0.58
N VAL A 255 -6.85 14.25 -0.27
CA VAL A 255 -5.75 15.21 -0.17
C VAL A 255 -4.71 14.83 -1.23
N PRO A 256 -4.27 15.75 -2.08
CA PRO A 256 -3.18 15.51 -3.01
C PRO A 256 -1.89 15.07 -2.31
N ASP A 257 -1.11 14.25 -3.01
CA ASP A 257 0.13 13.69 -2.48
C ASP A 257 1.16 14.76 -2.07
N GLU A 258 1.08 15.96 -2.65
CA GLU A 258 1.95 17.11 -2.34
C GLU A 258 1.62 17.72 -0.99
N ASP A 259 0.36 17.70 -0.57
CA ASP A 259 -0.12 18.32 0.66
C ASP A 259 -0.06 17.35 1.85
N LEU A 260 -0.11 16.04 1.58
CA LEU A 260 -0.18 15.00 2.61
C LEU A 260 1.02 15.01 3.59
N PRO A 261 2.28 15.23 3.17
CA PRO A 261 3.41 15.33 4.09
C PRO A 261 3.22 16.40 5.17
N ALA A 262 2.64 17.56 4.82
CA ALA A 262 2.39 18.61 5.79
C ALA A 262 1.33 18.21 6.82
N ILE A 263 0.33 17.43 6.44
CA ILE A 263 -0.69 16.92 7.37
C ILE A 263 -0.06 15.95 8.38
N TYR A 264 0.83 15.06 7.95
CA TYR A 264 1.59 14.20 8.86
C TYR A 264 2.46 15.00 9.82
N ASN A 265 3.16 16.04 9.34
CA ASN A 265 3.99 16.91 10.18
C ASN A 265 3.16 17.72 11.20
N LEU A 266 1.89 17.97 10.93
CA LEU A 266 0.98 18.69 11.83
C LEU A 266 0.29 17.79 12.84
N ALA A 267 0.25 16.49 12.62
CA ALA A 267 -0.46 15.52 13.44
C ALA A 267 0.32 15.15 14.71
N ASP A 268 -0.37 14.99 15.83
CA ASP A 268 0.23 14.54 17.09
C ASP A 268 0.46 13.03 17.12
N ALA A 269 -0.29 12.26 16.34
CA ALA A 269 -0.06 10.83 16.09
C ALA A 269 -0.85 10.33 14.86
N LEU A 270 -0.31 9.35 14.14
CA LEU A 270 -1.06 8.53 13.17
C LEU A 270 -1.74 7.37 13.90
N LEU A 271 -3.02 7.17 13.63
CA LEU A 271 -3.84 6.05 14.12
C LEU A 271 -4.22 5.14 12.95
N LEU A 272 -3.59 3.97 12.85
CA LEU A 272 -3.85 3.00 11.79
C LEU A 272 -4.10 1.59 12.39
N PRO A 273 -5.19 1.38 13.16
CA PRO A 273 -5.50 0.10 13.79
C PRO A 273 -6.19 -0.86 12.81
N SER A 274 -5.62 -1.03 11.61
CA SER A 274 -6.17 -1.85 10.54
C SER A 274 -6.33 -3.30 10.97
N LEU A 275 -7.39 -3.98 10.53
CA LEU A 275 -7.55 -5.42 10.72
C LEU A 275 -6.47 -6.20 9.98
N TYR A 276 -6.01 -5.66 8.86
CA TYR A 276 -4.93 -6.22 8.07
C TYR A 276 -4.31 -5.16 7.16
N GLU A 277 -2.99 -5.19 7.03
CA GLU A 277 -2.20 -4.45 6.03
C GLU A 277 -1.20 -5.39 5.37
N GLY A 278 -1.08 -5.29 4.06
CA GLY A 278 -0.03 -6.03 3.33
C GLY A 278 1.36 -5.44 3.49
N PHE A 279 1.44 -4.12 3.73
CA PHE A 279 2.66 -3.41 4.06
C PHE A 279 2.38 -2.27 5.06
N GLY A 280 1.55 -1.30 4.66
CA GLY A 280 1.24 -0.15 5.50
C GLY A 280 2.11 1.07 5.16
N ILE A 281 2.17 1.47 3.88
CA ILE A 281 2.89 2.68 3.44
C ILE A 281 2.64 3.89 4.36
N PRO A 282 1.39 4.18 4.82
CA PRO A 282 1.12 5.29 5.73
C PRO A 282 1.91 5.26 7.05
N VAL A 283 2.31 4.07 7.52
CA VAL A 283 3.17 3.93 8.71
C VAL A 283 4.53 4.56 8.46
N LEU A 284 5.17 4.25 7.32
CA LEU A 284 6.47 4.82 6.98
C LEU A 284 6.38 6.30 6.58
N GLU A 285 5.28 6.72 5.96
CA GLU A 285 5.02 8.13 5.63
C GLU A 285 4.93 8.99 6.89
N ALA A 286 4.20 8.51 7.91
CA ALA A 286 4.11 9.15 9.21
C ALA A 286 5.48 9.20 9.90
N MET A 287 6.19 8.07 9.96
CA MET A 287 7.51 7.97 10.57
C MET A 287 8.51 8.93 9.90
N ALA A 288 8.57 8.94 8.56
CA ALA A 288 9.44 9.84 7.81
C ALA A 288 9.10 11.33 8.02
N SER A 289 7.85 11.63 8.35
CA SER A 289 7.35 12.98 8.66
C SER A 289 7.45 13.35 10.15
N GLY A 290 8.06 12.50 11.00
CA GLY A 290 8.18 12.74 12.43
C GLY A 290 6.87 12.62 13.21
N CYS A 291 5.87 11.93 12.67
CA CYS A 291 4.59 11.67 13.31
C CYS A 291 4.63 10.33 14.06
N PRO A 292 4.40 10.30 15.38
CA PRO A 292 4.29 9.05 16.14
C PRO A 292 3.19 8.14 15.58
N VAL A 293 3.41 6.82 15.63
CA VAL A 293 2.51 5.85 15.02
C VAL A 293 1.90 4.91 16.06
N ILE A 294 0.58 4.74 15.98
CA ILE A 294 -0.17 3.64 16.60
C ILE A 294 -0.73 2.78 15.48
N THR A 295 -0.33 1.51 15.43
CA THR A 295 -0.77 0.56 14.39
C THR A 295 -1.03 -0.83 14.95
N SER A 296 -1.42 -1.78 14.11
CA SER A 296 -1.89 -3.08 14.53
C SER A 296 -0.79 -4.09 14.81
N THR A 297 -1.10 -5.06 15.69
CA THR A 297 -0.32 -6.30 15.86
C THR A 297 -0.56 -7.32 14.74
N THR A 298 -1.44 -7.04 13.75
CA THR A 298 -1.89 -7.97 12.71
C THR A 298 -1.36 -7.59 11.32
N GLY A 299 -1.37 -8.55 10.40
CA GLY A 299 -0.84 -8.35 9.06
C GLY A 299 0.67 -8.10 9.08
N CYS A 300 1.15 -7.32 8.13
CA CYS A 300 2.58 -7.04 7.97
C CYS A 300 3.06 -5.79 8.73
N THR A 301 2.17 -5.04 9.40
CA THR A 301 2.54 -3.82 10.12
C THR A 301 3.56 -4.01 11.24
N PRO A 302 3.60 -5.13 12.00
CA PRO A 302 4.66 -5.35 12.99
C PRO A 302 6.07 -5.42 12.37
N GLU A 303 6.20 -6.03 11.19
CA GLU A 303 7.50 -6.06 10.49
C GLU A 303 7.90 -4.66 10.02
N VAL A 304 6.96 -3.89 9.49
CA VAL A 304 7.23 -2.54 8.97
C VAL A 304 7.53 -1.56 10.09
N ALA A 305 6.74 -1.59 11.16
CA ALA A 305 6.87 -0.66 12.27
C ALA A 305 8.07 -0.96 13.18
N GLY A 306 8.45 -2.23 13.34
CA GLY A 306 9.47 -2.62 14.31
C GLY A 306 9.12 -2.17 15.73
N ASP A 307 10.07 -1.55 16.41
CA ASP A 307 9.90 -0.96 17.74
C ASP A 307 9.63 0.56 17.74
N ALA A 308 9.34 1.11 16.53
CA ALA A 308 9.13 2.53 16.30
C ALA A 308 7.64 2.96 16.35
N ALA A 309 6.73 2.06 16.72
CA ALA A 309 5.31 2.34 16.89
C ALA A 309 4.74 1.68 18.15
N LEU A 310 3.59 2.18 18.63
CA LEU A 310 2.77 1.41 19.55
C LEU A 310 1.89 0.43 18.74
N LEU A 311 2.03 -0.86 19.05
CA LEU A 311 1.24 -1.92 18.44
C LEU A 311 0.02 -2.23 19.31
N VAL A 312 -1.16 -2.27 18.71
CA VAL A 312 -2.44 -2.55 19.38
C VAL A 312 -3.16 -3.73 18.73
N ASN A 313 -3.95 -4.42 19.52
CA ASN A 313 -4.92 -5.38 18.99
C ASN A 313 -6.06 -4.62 18.29
N PRO A 314 -6.22 -4.71 16.97
CA PRO A 314 -7.24 -3.93 16.24
C PRO A 314 -8.67 -4.32 16.58
N ARG A 315 -8.89 -5.46 17.24
CA ARG A 315 -10.21 -5.93 17.67
C ARG A 315 -10.55 -5.51 19.11
N ASP A 316 -9.60 -4.93 19.83
CA ASP A 316 -9.76 -4.45 21.19
C ASP A 316 -9.83 -2.91 21.22
N VAL A 317 -11.05 -2.41 21.40
CA VAL A 317 -11.33 -0.96 21.43
C VAL A 317 -10.64 -0.28 22.62
N ASP A 318 -10.49 -0.97 23.75
CA ASP A 318 -9.85 -0.43 24.95
C ASP A 318 -8.33 -0.34 24.76
N ASP A 319 -7.71 -1.32 24.13
CA ASP A 319 -6.28 -1.30 23.81
C ASP A 319 -5.95 -0.12 22.87
N ILE A 320 -6.77 0.11 21.83
CA ILE A 320 -6.64 1.27 20.95
C ILE A 320 -6.78 2.59 21.74
N ALA A 321 -7.81 2.70 22.58
CA ALA A 321 -8.05 3.90 23.40
C ALA A 321 -6.89 4.21 24.36
N HIS A 322 -6.39 3.20 25.06
CA HIS A 322 -5.25 3.32 25.96
C HIS A 322 -3.96 3.74 25.23
N ALA A 323 -3.71 3.17 24.05
CA ALA A 323 -2.53 3.56 23.25
C ALA A 323 -2.60 5.02 22.81
N ILE A 324 -3.78 5.52 22.42
CA ILE A 324 -3.99 6.94 22.07
C ILE A 324 -3.69 7.82 23.29
N LEU A 325 -4.28 7.53 24.44
CA LEU A 325 -4.05 8.30 25.68
C LEU A 325 -2.57 8.31 26.04
N ARG A 326 -1.88 7.16 25.97
CA ARG A 326 -0.44 7.07 26.26
C ARG A 326 0.40 7.97 25.36
N VAL A 327 0.20 7.93 24.04
CA VAL A 327 0.97 8.77 23.11
C VAL A 327 0.69 10.24 23.35
N LEU A 328 -0.56 10.62 23.66
CA LEU A 328 -0.92 12.02 23.85
C LEU A 328 -0.47 12.58 25.22
N SER A 329 -0.38 11.78 26.27
CA SER A 329 -0.03 12.22 27.62
C SER A 329 1.46 12.06 27.96
N ASP A 330 2.18 11.11 27.33
CA ASP A 330 3.60 10.82 27.61
C ASP A 330 4.52 11.44 26.55
N SER A 331 5.03 12.63 26.84
CA SER A 331 5.95 13.36 25.95
C SER A 331 7.27 12.62 25.70
N ALA A 332 7.77 11.90 26.70
CA ALA A 332 9.02 11.14 26.57
C ALA A 332 8.82 9.91 25.65
N LEU A 333 7.68 9.23 25.76
CA LEU A 333 7.31 8.17 24.81
C LEU A 333 7.20 8.74 23.40
N ARG A 334 6.50 9.86 23.23
CA ARG A 334 6.32 10.51 21.93
C ARG A 334 7.64 10.86 21.27
N THR A 335 8.57 11.47 22.01
CA THR A 335 9.92 11.79 21.51
C THR A 335 10.64 10.52 21.04
N ARG A 336 10.65 9.45 21.86
CA ARG A 336 11.26 8.18 21.46
C ARG A 336 10.65 7.56 20.20
N LEU A 337 9.31 7.64 20.06
CA LEU A 337 8.63 7.11 18.86
C LEU A 337 8.99 7.93 17.61
N ILE A 338 9.14 9.26 17.73
CA ILE A 338 9.58 10.13 16.63
C ILE A 338 11.00 9.76 16.20
N GLU A 339 11.96 9.71 17.14
CA GLU A 339 13.36 9.40 16.84
C GLU A 339 13.48 8.03 16.17
N ARG A 340 12.91 6.98 16.78
CA ARG A 340 12.92 5.63 16.22
C ARG A 340 12.17 5.55 14.88
N GLY A 341 11.09 6.31 14.72
CA GLY A 341 10.32 6.37 13.49
C GLY A 341 11.13 6.92 12.32
N LEU A 342 11.86 8.01 12.54
CA LEU A 342 12.76 8.59 11.54
C LEU A 342 13.86 7.60 11.14
N ASP A 343 14.52 6.97 12.11
CA ASP A 343 15.53 5.93 11.85
C ASP A 343 14.94 4.75 11.09
N ARG A 344 13.77 4.28 11.52
CA ARG A 344 13.08 3.15 10.88
C ARG A 344 12.68 3.44 9.45
N ALA A 345 12.11 4.60 9.16
CA ALA A 345 11.73 4.99 7.81
C ALA A 345 12.94 5.07 6.86
N ALA A 346 14.12 5.47 7.37
CA ALA A 346 15.36 5.54 6.60
C ALA A 346 15.91 4.17 6.16
N GLU A 347 15.48 3.07 6.79
CA GLU A 347 15.86 1.71 6.39
C GLU A 347 15.18 1.26 5.08
N PHE A 348 14.13 1.95 4.64
CA PHE A 348 13.34 1.62 3.46
C PHE A 348 13.58 2.64 2.34
N SER A 349 13.73 2.15 1.10
CA SER A 349 13.87 3.04 -0.04
C SER A 349 13.30 2.42 -1.31
N TRP A 350 12.61 3.22 -2.11
CA TRP A 350 12.10 2.79 -3.41
C TRP A 350 13.22 2.40 -4.37
N ARG A 351 14.39 3.06 -4.27
CA ARG A 351 15.59 2.69 -5.03
C ARG A 351 16.00 1.25 -4.75
N ARG A 352 16.08 0.87 -3.47
CA ARG A 352 16.39 -0.50 -3.07
C ARG A 352 15.29 -1.48 -3.52
N ALA A 353 14.02 -1.11 -3.40
CA ALA A 353 12.90 -1.90 -3.89
C ALA A 353 13.01 -2.17 -5.41
N ALA A 354 13.39 -1.16 -6.19
CA ALA A 354 13.59 -1.29 -7.63
C ALA A 354 14.77 -2.22 -7.95
N GLU A 355 15.91 -2.07 -7.27
CA GLU A 355 17.08 -2.92 -7.46
C GLU A 355 16.80 -4.39 -7.11
N GLU A 356 16.10 -4.63 -6.00
CA GLU A 356 15.70 -5.97 -5.57
C GLU A 356 14.68 -6.58 -6.54
N SER A 357 13.68 -5.81 -6.98
CA SER A 357 12.70 -6.23 -7.99
C SER A 357 13.37 -6.60 -9.30
N LEU A 358 14.31 -5.78 -9.77
CA LEU A 358 15.04 -6.03 -11.03
C LEU A 358 15.82 -7.35 -10.97
N ARG A 359 16.48 -7.65 -9.84
CA ARG A 359 17.15 -8.95 -9.62
C ARG A 359 16.17 -10.13 -9.72
N VAL A 360 14.95 -9.99 -9.16
CA VAL A 360 13.90 -11.01 -9.27
C VAL A 360 13.44 -11.17 -10.72
N TYR A 361 13.27 -10.06 -11.46
CA TYR A 361 12.88 -10.09 -12.87
C TYR A 361 13.93 -10.79 -13.74
N GLU A 362 15.20 -10.46 -13.56
CA GLU A 362 16.30 -11.11 -14.27
C GLU A 362 16.38 -12.62 -13.99
N MET A 363 16.23 -13.02 -12.73
CA MET A 363 16.22 -14.42 -12.33
C MET A 363 15.03 -15.16 -12.97
N ALA A 364 13.84 -14.57 -12.95
CA ALA A 364 12.63 -15.16 -13.51
C ALA A 364 12.73 -15.36 -15.03
N ALA A 365 13.27 -14.36 -15.76
CA ALA A 365 13.48 -14.47 -17.20
C ALA A 365 14.49 -15.56 -17.57
N ARG A 366 15.57 -15.74 -16.80
CA ARG A 366 16.57 -16.82 -17.03
C ARG A 366 15.99 -18.20 -16.81
N ARG A 367 15.08 -18.37 -15.84
CA ARG A 367 14.40 -19.67 -15.59
C ARG A 367 13.48 -20.08 -16.75
N GLY A 368 12.77 -19.10 -17.35
CA GLY A 368 11.91 -19.35 -18.50
C GLY A 368 12.69 -19.89 -19.72
N ARG A 369 13.84 -19.30 -20.03
CA ARG A 369 14.69 -19.72 -21.16
C ARG A 369 15.33 -21.12 -21.01
N ARG A 370 15.38 -21.67 -19.79
CA ARG A 370 15.89 -23.04 -19.54
C ARG A 370 14.82 -24.12 -19.60
N ALA A 371 13.56 -23.72 -19.61
CA ALA A 371 12.41 -24.62 -19.67
C ALA A 371 11.86 -24.80 -21.10
N GLU A 372 12.30 -23.95 -22.05
CA GLU A 372 12.14 -24.11 -23.50
C GLU A 372 13.26 -24.98 -24.05
#